data_bafa89c8637b359a7fa2d6b662baa7df
#
_entry.id   bafa89c8637b359a7fa2d6b662baa7df
#
_cell.length_a   1.000
_cell.length_b   1.000
_cell.length_c   1.000
_cell.angle_alpha   90.00
_cell.angle_beta   90.00
_cell.angle_gamma   90.00
#
_symmetry.space_group_name_H-M   'P 1'
#
loop_
_entity.id
_entity.type
_entity.pdbx_description
1 polymer ?
#
loop_
_entity_poly.entity_id
_entity_poly.type
_entity_poly.pdbx_seq_one_letter_code
_entity_poly.pdbx_strand_id
1 'polypeptide(L)'
;MSSSSDAPFTHAGAPDQLGTPDRGVPAAWLALLAGPLSFGIAGPSLILPDAARDLGLTLGAVTWIVTAFGWAIAIGTPLMAGLQSHQGVRRALLTCAALVALGAVLVVSVPSLPSLVLGSAAQGLGTAGFTTIAMSLTRSARSMGLVTASLATVGSTAPLIADLAGELLSWQAGLALPALSLLAVPGVLRHRPADPAREAPFDPVGAVLLTALVTALVFVPHSWPVAGTAAVAAGGLLALHLRSRRDGFVPASIVRAPVFLLTSGLAFLLAATNFGMIYLLPALLAGQADWTSGQVGAAILWPLMFGGLASYGVIAATAKAPVKAVAGLFPGLAAAGVGLACLSLSPAVLLIAQALTSLAAASGQGAFAARAAAAVPDGAGSTAMGQFNLCYLLGAAFGPAIAAALAG
;
A
#
# COMPACT_ATOMS: atom_id res chain seq x y z
N MET A 1 -71.91 27.20 7.34
CA MET A 1 -71.77 28.22 6.30
C MET A 1 -70.48 28.95 6.59
N SER A 2 -69.50 28.68 5.74
CA SER A 2 -68.57 29.70 5.24
C SER A 2 -67.30 29.10 4.72
N SER A 3 -67.12 29.35 3.65
CA SER A 3 -66.18 29.26 2.55
C SER A 3 -64.72 29.11 2.92
N SER A 4 -64.17 28.02 2.41
CA SER A 4 -62.76 27.78 2.12
C SER A 4 -62.23 28.77 1.12
N SER A 5 -61.07 29.37 1.41
CA SER A 5 -60.24 30.13 0.45
C SER A 5 -59.01 29.34 0.08
N ASP A 6 -59.08 28.66 -1.05
CA ASP A 6 -57.95 28.06 -1.71
C ASP A 6 -57.07 29.17 -2.31
N ALA A 7 -55.83 29.33 -1.81
CA ALA A 7 -54.78 30.09 -2.47
C ALA A 7 -53.86 29.13 -3.18
N PRO A 8 -53.57 29.31 -4.50
CA PRO A 8 -52.66 28.46 -5.23
C PRO A 8 -51.20 28.78 -4.84
N PHE A 9 -50.48 27.75 -4.35
CA PHE A 9 -49.02 27.82 -4.23
C PHE A 9 -48.37 27.92 -5.61
N THR A 10 -48.01 29.11 -6.00
CA THR A 10 -47.10 29.35 -7.12
C THR A 10 -45.72 28.84 -6.74
N HIS A 11 -45.32 27.70 -7.26
CA HIS A 11 -43.93 27.29 -7.31
C HIS A 11 -43.15 28.32 -8.19
N ALA A 12 -42.55 29.32 -7.56
CA ALA A 12 -41.50 30.09 -8.18
C ALA A 12 -40.32 29.14 -8.39
N GLY A 13 -40.14 28.75 -9.65
CA GLY A 13 -38.96 27.98 -10.06
C GLY A 13 -37.70 28.75 -9.70
N ALA A 14 -36.93 28.20 -8.77
CA ALA A 14 -35.56 28.63 -8.56
C ALA A 14 -34.82 28.49 -9.89
N PRO A 15 -34.05 29.50 -10.33
CA PRO A 15 -33.24 29.39 -11.51
C PRO A 15 -32.28 28.21 -11.31
N ASP A 16 -32.37 27.28 -12.24
CA ASP A 16 -31.46 26.14 -12.38
C ASP A 16 -30.05 26.73 -12.46
N GLN A 17 -29.35 26.74 -11.30
CA GLN A 17 -27.93 27.02 -11.27
C GLN A 17 -27.28 25.82 -11.95
N LEU A 18 -27.17 25.88 -13.28
CA LEU A 18 -26.24 25.10 -14.07
C LEU A 18 -24.83 25.44 -13.55
N GLY A 19 -24.51 24.88 -12.36
CA GLY A 19 -23.18 24.89 -11.81
C GLY A 19 -22.27 24.29 -12.88
N THR A 20 -21.29 25.07 -13.30
CA THR A 20 -20.17 24.59 -14.10
C THR A 20 -19.75 23.23 -13.53
N PRO A 21 -19.67 22.17 -14.37
CA PRO A 21 -19.30 20.86 -13.87
C PRO A 21 -17.97 21.00 -13.14
N ASP A 22 -18.00 20.82 -11.82
CA ASP A 22 -16.82 20.89 -10.96
C ASP A 22 -15.85 19.82 -11.49
N ARG A 23 -14.93 20.27 -12.35
CA ARG A 23 -13.96 19.42 -13.04
C ARG A 23 -12.95 18.95 -12.00
N GLY A 24 -13.29 17.86 -11.29
CA GLY A 24 -12.37 17.19 -10.40
C GLY A 24 -11.07 16.81 -11.11
N VAL A 25 -10.05 16.43 -10.35
CA VAL A 25 -8.76 15.99 -10.92
C VAL A 25 -9.00 14.83 -11.89
N PRO A 26 -8.51 14.90 -13.14
CA PRO A 26 -8.64 13.79 -14.09
C PRO A 26 -8.03 12.50 -13.51
N ALA A 27 -8.76 11.39 -13.64
CA ALA A 27 -8.37 10.11 -13.05
C ALA A 27 -6.99 9.59 -13.52
N ALA A 28 -6.55 9.99 -14.72
CA ALA A 28 -5.22 9.66 -15.22
C ALA A 28 -4.10 10.27 -14.37
N TRP A 29 -4.25 11.52 -13.90
CA TRP A 29 -3.28 12.14 -13.00
C TRP A 29 -3.27 11.46 -11.63
N LEU A 30 -4.42 11.03 -11.12
CA LEU A 30 -4.54 10.30 -9.87
C LEU A 30 -3.90 8.91 -9.98
N ALA A 31 -4.11 8.22 -11.09
CA ALA A 31 -3.49 6.93 -11.36
C ALA A 31 -1.96 7.04 -11.50
N LEU A 32 -1.46 8.07 -12.20
CA LEU A 32 -0.02 8.33 -12.30
C LEU A 32 0.59 8.78 -10.96
N LEU A 33 -0.17 9.47 -10.11
CA LEU A 33 0.30 9.87 -8.79
C LEU A 33 0.47 8.66 -7.85
N ALA A 34 -0.46 7.71 -7.88
CA ALA A 34 -0.49 6.57 -6.97
C ALA A 34 0.32 5.35 -7.49
N GLY A 35 0.21 5.03 -8.78
CA GLY A 35 0.77 3.81 -9.37
C GLY A 35 2.26 3.55 -9.07
N PRO A 36 3.14 4.56 -9.21
CA PRO A 36 4.58 4.37 -9.01
C PRO A 36 5.02 3.94 -7.61
N LEU A 37 4.16 4.06 -6.59
CA LEU A 37 4.40 3.47 -5.26
C LEU A 37 4.78 1.99 -5.38
N SER A 38 4.12 1.26 -6.27
CA SER A 38 4.31 -0.18 -6.44
C SER A 38 5.72 -0.55 -6.94
N PHE A 39 6.42 0.35 -7.63
CA PHE A 39 7.83 0.14 -7.99
C PHE A 39 8.73 -0.03 -6.76
N GLY A 40 8.53 0.77 -5.72
CA GLY A 40 9.33 0.67 -4.50
C GLY A 40 9.04 -0.59 -3.67
N ILE A 41 7.89 -1.23 -3.85
CA ILE A 41 7.52 -2.45 -3.12
C ILE A 41 8.00 -3.71 -3.84
N ALA A 42 7.74 -3.84 -5.13
CA ALA A 42 8.01 -5.06 -5.89
C ALA A 42 9.25 -4.97 -6.79
N GLY A 43 9.57 -3.77 -7.27
CA GLY A 43 10.70 -3.54 -8.19
C GLY A 43 12.05 -4.04 -7.69
N PRO A 44 12.43 -3.81 -6.42
CA PRO A 44 13.74 -4.21 -5.92
C PRO A 44 14.02 -5.72 -5.94
N SER A 45 12.99 -6.56 -6.09
CA SER A 45 13.13 -8.03 -6.01
C SER A 45 14.17 -8.63 -6.95
N LEU A 46 14.42 -8.02 -8.11
CA LEU A 46 15.43 -8.47 -9.08
C LEU A 46 16.76 -7.70 -8.98
N ILE A 47 16.76 -6.45 -8.53
CA ILE A 47 17.95 -5.61 -8.49
C ILE A 47 18.72 -5.66 -7.17
N LEU A 48 18.15 -6.18 -6.08
CA LEU A 48 18.83 -6.31 -4.79
C LEU A 48 20.14 -7.14 -4.86
N PRO A 49 20.22 -8.26 -5.60
CA PRO A 49 21.47 -9.00 -5.74
C PRO A 49 22.60 -8.17 -6.36
N ASP A 50 22.30 -7.33 -7.33
CA ASP A 50 23.28 -6.43 -7.94
C ASP A 50 23.73 -5.34 -6.99
N ALA A 51 22.78 -4.74 -6.24
CA ALA A 51 23.09 -3.79 -5.18
C ALA A 51 23.97 -4.41 -4.09
N ALA A 52 23.72 -5.66 -3.70
CA ALA A 52 24.53 -6.37 -2.72
C ALA A 52 25.96 -6.58 -3.22
N ARG A 53 26.10 -6.99 -4.47
CA ARG A 53 27.42 -7.22 -5.12
C ARG A 53 28.22 -5.94 -5.23
N ASP A 54 27.61 -4.86 -5.71
CA ASP A 54 28.25 -3.55 -5.91
C ASP A 54 28.71 -2.91 -4.58
N LEU A 55 27.90 -3.07 -3.54
CA LEU A 55 28.20 -2.53 -2.21
C LEU A 55 29.11 -3.44 -1.39
N GLY A 56 29.40 -4.67 -1.84
CA GLY A 56 30.15 -5.67 -1.08
C GLY A 56 29.42 -6.11 0.21
N LEU A 57 28.08 -6.14 0.19
CA LEU A 57 27.23 -6.44 1.33
C LEU A 57 26.49 -7.76 1.14
N THR A 58 25.96 -8.30 2.23
CA THR A 58 25.06 -9.46 2.17
C THR A 58 23.67 -9.06 1.65
N LEU A 59 22.94 -10.01 1.05
CA LEU A 59 21.56 -9.79 0.61
C LEU A 59 20.66 -9.33 1.78
N GLY A 60 20.85 -9.92 2.97
CA GLY A 60 20.14 -9.50 4.18
C GLY A 60 20.37 -8.05 4.56
N ALA A 61 21.60 -7.52 4.36
CA ALA A 61 21.88 -6.11 4.64
C ALA A 61 21.17 -5.18 3.66
N VAL A 62 21.18 -5.47 2.36
CA VAL A 62 20.52 -4.61 1.35
C VAL A 62 18.99 -4.71 1.40
N THR A 63 18.43 -5.79 1.96
CA THR A 63 16.97 -5.92 2.17
C THR A 63 16.42 -4.80 3.07
N TRP A 64 17.26 -4.16 3.90
CA TRP A 64 16.87 -2.98 4.67
C TRP A 64 16.37 -1.82 3.80
N ILE A 65 16.81 -1.71 2.54
CA ILE A 65 16.32 -0.71 1.57
C ILE A 65 14.81 -0.87 1.38
N VAL A 66 14.35 -2.10 1.15
CA VAL A 66 12.93 -2.43 0.93
C VAL A 66 12.14 -2.39 2.23
N THR A 67 12.73 -2.90 3.31
CA THR A 67 12.13 -2.85 4.64
C THR A 67 11.85 -1.41 5.07
N ALA A 68 12.79 -0.48 4.83
CA ALA A 68 12.63 0.93 5.11
C ALA A 68 11.54 1.59 4.25
N PHE A 69 11.46 1.23 2.96
CA PHE A 69 10.39 1.69 2.08
C PHE A 69 9.02 1.20 2.57
N GLY A 70 8.88 -0.09 2.88
CA GLY A 70 7.64 -0.68 3.38
C GLY A 70 7.21 -0.11 4.75
N TRP A 71 8.17 0.05 5.68
CA TRP A 71 7.94 0.73 6.95
C TRP A 71 7.43 2.16 6.74
N ALA A 72 8.10 2.91 5.87
CA ALA A 72 7.75 4.30 5.59
C ALA A 72 6.37 4.44 4.95
N ILE A 73 5.95 3.52 4.06
CA ILE A 73 4.59 3.49 3.52
C ILE A 73 3.59 3.21 4.64
N ALA A 74 3.86 2.24 5.49
CA ALA A 74 2.95 1.84 6.55
C ALA A 74 2.64 3.01 7.51
N ILE A 75 3.67 3.72 8.00
CA ILE A 75 3.48 4.89 8.84
C ILE A 75 3.05 6.13 8.05
N GLY A 76 3.49 6.25 6.81
CA GLY A 76 3.23 7.40 5.93
C GLY A 76 1.76 7.55 5.59
N THR A 77 1.05 6.45 5.34
CA THR A 77 -0.38 6.48 5.00
C THR A 77 -1.22 7.23 6.03
N PRO A 78 -1.23 6.89 7.32
CA PRO A 78 -1.99 7.63 8.32
C PRO A 78 -1.41 9.03 8.61
N LEU A 79 -0.07 9.19 8.61
CA LEU A 79 0.56 10.49 8.86
C LEU A 79 0.23 11.52 7.78
N MET A 80 0.29 11.10 6.50
CA MET A 80 -0.01 11.98 5.38
C MET A 80 -1.51 12.27 5.26
N ALA A 81 -2.38 11.33 5.64
CA ALA A 81 -3.81 11.59 5.78
C ALA A 81 -4.07 12.67 6.85
N GLY A 82 -3.40 12.58 8.00
CA GLY A 82 -3.43 13.60 9.04
C GLY A 82 -2.91 14.96 8.55
N LEU A 83 -1.78 14.98 7.85
CA LEU A 83 -1.23 16.19 7.26
C LEU A 83 -2.20 16.84 6.26
N GLN A 84 -2.80 16.02 5.38
CA GLN A 84 -3.77 16.47 4.41
C GLN A 84 -5.02 17.07 5.07
N SER A 85 -5.54 16.45 6.14
CA SER A 85 -6.72 16.94 6.85
C SER A 85 -6.49 18.27 7.56
N HIS A 86 -5.25 18.52 8.05
CA HIS A 86 -4.89 19.75 8.76
C HIS A 86 -4.41 20.87 7.85
N GLN A 87 -3.53 20.56 6.90
CA GLN A 87 -2.84 21.56 6.09
C GLN A 87 -3.38 21.68 4.67
N GLY A 88 -4.34 20.83 4.31
CA GLY A 88 -4.94 20.79 2.98
C GLY A 88 -4.11 20.00 1.96
N VAL A 89 -4.75 19.73 0.82
CA VAL A 89 -4.18 18.90 -0.26
C VAL A 89 -2.89 19.50 -0.83
N ARG A 90 -2.83 20.83 -0.99
CA ARG A 90 -1.67 21.49 -1.61
C ARG A 90 -0.39 21.27 -0.80
N ARG A 91 -0.43 21.58 0.50
CA ARG A 91 0.76 21.44 1.36
C ARG A 91 1.16 19.98 1.50
N ALA A 92 0.20 19.09 1.71
CA ALA A 92 0.47 17.65 1.76
C ALA A 92 1.13 17.14 0.48
N LEU A 93 0.60 17.51 -0.70
CA LEU A 93 1.14 17.12 -2.00
C LEU A 93 2.58 17.62 -2.21
N LEU A 94 2.87 18.89 -1.86
CA LEU A 94 4.22 19.45 -1.98
C LEU A 94 5.21 18.82 -0.99
N THR A 95 4.79 18.52 0.24
CA THR A 95 5.61 17.79 1.22
C THR A 95 5.96 16.39 0.69
N CYS A 96 4.96 15.67 0.17
CA CYS A 96 5.18 14.36 -0.45
C CYS A 96 6.13 14.45 -1.65
N ALA A 97 5.97 15.48 -2.51
CA ALA A 97 6.84 15.70 -3.65
C ALA A 97 8.29 15.96 -3.23
N ALA A 98 8.50 16.78 -2.20
CA ALA A 98 9.82 17.03 -1.65
C ALA A 98 10.48 15.77 -1.08
N LEU A 99 9.71 14.95 -0.35
CA LEU A 99 10.19 13.67 0.20
C LEU A 99 10.58 12.68 -0.92
N VAL A 100 9.74 12.52 -1.95
CA VAL A 100 10.04 11.63 -3.07
C VAL A 100 11.25 12.12 -3.86
N ALA A 101 11.34 13.43 -4.15
CA ALA A 101 12.47 14.00 -4.86
C ALA A 101 13.78 13.86 -4.08
N LEU A 102 13.77 14.21 -2.78
CA LEU A 102 14.92 14.03 -1.89
C LEU A 102 15.34 12.56 -1.82
N GLY A 103 14.39 11.66 -1.66
CA GLY A 103 14.65 10.23 -1.61
C GLY A 103 15.26 9.69 -2.90
N ALA A 104 14.76 10.10 -4.06
CA ALA A 104 15.32 9.73 -5.36
C ALA A 104 16.76 10.26 -5.53
N VAL A 105 17.02 11.52 -5.15
CA VAL A 105 18.37 12.10 -5.19
C VAL A 105 19.32 11.31 -4.28
N LEU A 106 18.93 10.98 -3.04
CA LEU A 106 19.77 10.20 -2.12
C LEU A 106 20.12 8.82 -2.69
N VAL A 107 19.14 8.13 -3.27
CA VAL A 107 19.31 6.79 -3.84
C VAL A 107 20.27 6.81 -5.04
N VAL A 108 20.16 7.82 -5.91
CA VAL A 108 20.96 7.89 -7.14
C VAL A 108 22.37 8.45 -6.89
N SER A 109 22.49 9.44 -5.98
CA SER A 109 23.74 10.21 -5.84
C SER A 109 24.74 9.61 -4.86
N VAL A 110 24.29 8.81 -3.88
CA VAL A 110 25.15 8.32 -2.79
C VAL A 110 25.01 6.81 -2.63
N PRO A 111 25.90 6.01 -3.25
CA PRO A 111 25.84 4.54 -3.19
C PRO A 111 26.36 4.00 -1.85
N SER A 112 25.67 4.31 -0.77
CA SER A 112 25.92 3.77 0.57
C SER A 112 24.64 3.24 1.20
N LEU A 113 24.71 2.15 1.94
CA LEU A 113 23.51 1.54 2.55
C LEU A 113 22.70 2.54 3.38
N PRO A 114 23.28 3.38 4.26
CA PRO A 114 22.51 4.37 5.01
C PRO A 114 21.76 5.36 4.10
N SER A 115 22.39 5.85 3.03
CA SER A 115 21.74 6.76 2.08
C SER A 115 20.60 6.09 1.33
N LEU A 116 20.79 4.84 0.90
CA LEU A 116 19.77 4.06 0.20
C LEU A 116 18.57 3.78 1.10
N VAL A 117 18.80 3.41 2.36
CA VAL A 117 17.76 3.18 3.36
C VAL A 117 16.98 4.47 3.65
N LEU A 118 17.66 5.59 3.89
CA LEU A 118 17.03 6.89 4.13
C LEU A 118 16.29 7.40 2.89
N GLY A 119 16.89 7.25 1.72
CA GLY A 119 16.29 7.63 0.44
C GLY A 119 15.03 6.82 0.14
N SER A 120 15.07 5.51 0.36
CA SER A 120 13.90 4.63 0.20
C SER A 120 12.81 4.95 1.22
N ALA A 121 13.15 5.22 2.47
CA ALA A 121 12.18 5.65 3.47
C ALA A 121 11.51 6.98 3.08
N ALA A 122 12.28 7.96 2.59
CA ALA A 122 11.72 9.24 2.14
C ALA A 122 10.77 9.05 0.94
N GLN A 123 11.16 8.22 -0.04
CA GLN A 123 10.29 7.87 -1.17
C GLN A 123 9.02 7.14 -0.69
N GLY A 124 9.14 6.19 0.25
CA GLY A 124 8.03 5.45 0.83
C GLY A 124 7.01 6.37 1.52
N LEU A 125 7.48 7.29 2.37
CA LEU A 125 6.63 8.31 3.02
C LEU A 125 5.89 9.17 2.01
N GLY A 126 6.62 9.68 1.02
CA GLY A 126 6.05 10.57 0.00
C GLY A 126 5.03 9.87 -0.90
N THR A 127 5.35 8.66 -1.39
CA THR A 127 4.43 7.88 -2.25
C THR A 127 3.21 7.38 -1.50
N ALA A 128 3.31 7.05 -0.21
CA ALA A 128 2.16 6.76 0.65
C ALA A 128 1.20 7.94 0.71
N GLY A 129 1.74 9.16 0.88
CA GLY A 129 0.94 10.37 0.86
C GLY A 129 0.31 10.64 -0.52
N PHE A 130 1.03 10.43 -1.60
CA PHE A 130 0.50 10.54 -2.96
C PHE A 130 -0.67 9.60 -3.20
N THR A 131 -0.55 8.34 -2.77
CA THR A 131 -1.63 7.35 -2.88
C THR A 131 -2.85 7.76 -2.04
N THR A 132 -2.63 8.23 -0.81
CA THR A 132 -3.68 8.73 0.07
C THR A 132 -4.41 9.92 -0.55
N ILE A 133 -3.66 10.89 -1.08
CA ILE A 133 -4.21 12.07 -1.78
C ILE A 133 -4.97 11.63 -3.03
N ALA A 134 -4.39 10.74 -3.84
CA ALA A 134 -5.04 10.26 -5.06
C ALA A 134 -6.40 9.62 -4.73
N MET A 135 -6.45 8.71 -3.76
CA MET A 135 -7.68 8.05 -3.34
C MET A 135 -8.71 9.03 -2.76
N SER A 136 -8.28 10.04 -1.98
CA SER A 136 -9.18 11.04 -1.40
C SER A 136 -9.80 11.99 -2.44
N LEU A 137 -9.13 12.20 -3.56
CA LEU A 137 -9.60 13.05 -4.66
C LEU A 137 -10.46 12.30 -5.69
N THR A 138 -10.60 10.98 -5.56
CA THR A 138 -11.51 10.21 -6.43
C THR A 138 -12.96 10.53 -6.07
N ARG A 139 -13.79 10.79 -7.10
CA ARG A 139 -15.21 11.15 -6.95
C ARG A 139 -16.17 10.09 -7.47
N SER A 140 -15.65 9.05 -8.10
CA SER A 140 -16.46 7.98 -8.68
C SER A 140 -15.80 6.63 -8.53
N ALA A 141 -16.60 5.56 -8.53
CA ALA A 141 -16.08 4.20 -8.55
C ALA A 141 -15.14 3.94 -9.75
N ARG A 142 -15.39 4.60 -10.89
CA ARG A 142 -14.53 4.49 -12.07
C ARG A 142 -13.15 5.10 -11.83
N SER A 143 -13.06 6.29 -11.23
CA SER A 143 -11.77 6.93 -10.92
C SER A 143 -11.00 6.15 -9.85
N MET A 144 -11.68 5.63 -8.82
CA MET A 144 -11.08 4.76 -7.82
C MET A 144 -10.56 3.47 -8.47
N GLY A 145 -11.37 2.84 -9.34
CA GLY A 145 -10.97 1.65 -10.09
C GLY A 145 -9.71 1.89 -10.95
N LEU A 146 -9.57 3.06 -11.58
CA LEU A 146 -8.37 3.38 -12.36
C LEU A 146 -7.13 3.55 -11.46
N VAL A 147 -7.27 4.17 -10.30
CA VAL A 147 -6.17 4.31 -9.31
C VAL A 147 -5.72 2.93 -8.80
N THR A 148 -6.66 2.08 -8.41
CA THR A 148 -6.33 0.71 -7.94
C THR A 148 -5.77 -0.16 -9.06
N ALA A 149 -6.30 -0.04 -10.28
CA ALA A 149 -5.78 -0.74 -11.45
C ALA A 149 -4.34 -0.30 -11.79
N SER A 150 -4.02 0.99 -11.64
CA SER A 150 -2.65 1.47 -11.85
C SER A 150 -1.67 0.88 -10.83
N LEU A 151 -2.05 0.81 -9.56
CA LEU A 151 -1.24 0.17 -8.52
C LEU A 151 -1.00 -1.32 -8.83
N ALA A 152 -2.03 -2.04 -9.24
CA ALA A 152 -1.92 -3.45 -9.58
C ALA A 152 -1.06 -3.68 -10.83
N THR A 153 -1.28 -2.91 -11.89
CA THR A 153 -0.53 -3.02 -13.15
C THR A 153 0.94 -2.68 -12.96
N VAL A 154 1.23 -1.54 -12.31
CA VAL A 154 2.61 -1.16 -11.99
C VAL A 154 3.26 -2.19 -11.07
N GLY A 155 2.54 -2.69 -10.06
CA GLY A 155 3.06 -3.72 -9.16
C GLY A 155 3.42 -5.02 -9.86
N SER A 156 2.62 -5.44 -10.84
CA SER A 156 2.86 -6.65 -11.61
C SER A 156 4.06 -6.52 -12.55
N THR A 157 4.26 -5.34 -13.14
CA THR A 157 5.36 -5.06 -14.07
C THR A 157 6.62 -4.57 -13.37
N ALA A 158 6.54 -4.18 -12.11
CA ALA A 158 7.61 -3.52 -11.38
C ALA A 158 8.93 -4.28 -11.35
N PRO A 159 8.99 -5.60 -11.09
CA PRO A 159 10.25 -6.33 -11.10
C PRO A 159 10.97 -6.23 -12.44
N LEU A 160 10.25 -6.50 -13.53
CA LEU A 160 10.80 -6.46 -14.89
C LEU A 160 11.26 -5.05 -15.29
N ILE A 161 10.44 -4.02 -15.01
CA ILE A 161 10.79 -2.64 -15.37
C ILE A 161 11.98 -2.14 -14.54
N ALA A 162 12.07 -2.52 -13.26
CA ALA A 162 13.21 -2.15 -12.42
C ALA A 162 14.50 -2.83 -12.87
N ASP A 163 14.43 -4.10 -13.29
CA ASP A 163 15.55 -4.86 -13.85
C ASP A 163 16.05 -4.20 -15.15
N LEU A 164 15.14 -3.94 -16.10
CA LEU A 164 15.46 -3.22 -17.34
C LEU A 164 16.08 -1.83 -17.09
N ALA A 165 15.56 -1.09 -16.11
CA ALA A 165 16.15 0.20 -15.72
C ALA A 165 17.55 0.01 -15.12
N GLY A 166 17.77 -1.08 -14.41
CA GLY A 166 19.06 -1.52 -13.88
C GLY A 166 20.07 -1.83 -14.99
N GLU A 167 19.68 -2.60 -15.99
CA GLU A 167 20.52 -2.96 -17.14
C GLU A 167 20.85 -1.75 -18.04
N LEU A 168 19.87 -0.89 -18.32
CA LEU A 168 20.01 0.24 -19.25
C LEU A 168 20.73 1.44 -18.63
N LEU A 169 20.62 1.68 -17.35
CA LEU A 169 21.12 2.87 -16.65
C LEU A 169 22.00 2.47 -15.46
N SER A 170 21.36 2.03 -14.37
CA SER A 170 22.00 1.52 -13.16
C SER A 170 20.94 0.92 -12.23
N TRP A 171 21.30 0.01 -11.34
CA TRP A 171 20.37 -0.55 -10.36
C TRP A 171 19.75 0.52 -9.44
N GLN A 172 20.47 1.64 -9.18
CA GLN A 172 19.93 2.79 -8.44
C GLN A 172 18.76 3.44 -9.17
N ALA A 173 18.79 3.49 -10.52
CA ALA A 173 17.66 4.01 -11.31
C ALA A 173 16.41 3.15 -11.11
N GLY A 174 16.55 1.84 -10.98
CA GLY A 174 15.45 0.93 -10.63
C GLY A 174 14.82 1.28 -9.27
N LEU A 175 15.65 1.60 -8.26
CA LEU A 175 15.16 2.05 -6.93
C LEU A 175 14.53 3.46 -6.96
N ALA A 176 14.85 4.28 -7.95
CA ALA A 176 14.32 5.64 -8.09
C ALA A 176 12.98 5.70 -8.86
N LEU A 177 12.49 4.60 -9.44
CA LEU A 177 11.25 4.55 -10.22
C LEU A 177 10.01 5.10 -9.49
N PRO A 178 9.87 5.00 -8.15
CA PRO A 178 8.77 5.67 -7.44
C PRO A 178 8.68 7.18 -7.70
N ALA A 179 9.80 7.83 -8.08
CA ALA A 179 9.83 9.25 -8.42
C ALA A 179 9.04 9.60 -9.70
N LEU A 180 8.65 8.63 -10.52
CA LEU A 180 7.74 8.86 -11.66
C LEU A 180 6.41 9.48 -11.23
N SER A 181 5.97 9.27 -9.97
CA SER A 181 4.81 9.94 -9.40
C SER A 181 4.91 11.48 -9.41
N LEU A 182 6.12 12.05 -9.39
CA LEU A 182 6.35 13.49 -9.46
C LEU A 182 5.82 14.11 -10.74
N LEU A 183 5.76 13.37 -11.84
CA LEU A 183 5.20 13.81 -13.12
C LEU A 183 3.71 14.17 -13.01
N ALA A 184 2.99 13.58 -12.06
CA ALA A 184 1.58 13.86 -11.84
C ALA A 184 1.33 15.13 -11.00
N VAL A 185 2.32 15.58 -10.22
CA VAL A 185 2.17 16.68 -9.25
C VAL A 185 1.65 17.97 -9.90
N PRO A 186 2.21 18.46 -11.02
CA PRO A 186 1.69 19.67 -11.68
C PRO A 186 0.23 19.52 -12.13
N GLY A 187 -0.12 18.34 -12.67
CA GLY A 187 -1.48 18.04 -13.12
C GLY A 187 -2.49 18.05 -11.98
N VAL A 188 -2.14 17.44 -10.84
CA VAL A 188 -2.99 17.42 -9.64
C VAL A 188 -3.11 18.82 -9.04
N LEU A 189 -2.01 19.58 -8.92
CA LEU A 189 -2.03 20.95 -8.40
C LEU A 189 -2.96 21.86 -9.22
N ARG A 190 -2.98 21.70 -10.52
CA ARG A 190 -3.79 22.53 -11.43
C ARG A 190 -5.30 22.28 -11.29
N HIS A 191 -5.69 21.02 -11.01
CA HIS A 191 -7.09 20.59 -11.03
C HIS A 191 -7.66 20.28 -9.64
N ARG A 192 -6.88 20.42 -8.57
CA ARG A 192 -7.37 20.15 -7.22
C ARG A 192 -8.45 21.15 -6.81
N PRO A 193 -9.44 20.74 -5.99
CA PRO A 193 -10.37 21.68 -5.37
C PRO A 193 -9.63 22.60 -4.39
N ALA A 194 -10.24 23.76 -4.10
CA ALA A 194 -9.76 24.63 -3.03
C ALA A 194 -9.79 23.84 -1.70
N ASP A 195 -8.77 24.03 -0.88
CA ASP A 195 -8.71 23.38 0.44
C ASP A 195 -9.76 24.02 1.35
N PRO A 196 -10.76 23.28 1.85
CA PRO A 196 -11.65 23.82 2.87
C PRO A 196 -10.83 24.03 4.15
N ALA A 197 -11.07 25.16 4.82
CA ALA A 197 -10.52 25.36 6.16
C ALA A 197 -11.08 24.25 7.07
N ARG A 198 -10.24 23.40 7.59
CA ARG A 198 -10.61 22.33 8.53
C ARG A 198 -9.80 22.48 9.80
N GLU A 199 -10.49 22.71 10.89
CA GLU A 199 -9.98 22.64 12.26
C GLU A 199 -10.30 21.27 12.88
N ALA A 200 -9.85 20.18 12.27
CA ALA A 200 -9.97 18.89 12.94
C ALA A 200 -8.87 18.78 14.02
N PRO A 201 -9.18 18.44 15.26
CA PRO A 201 -8.16 18.28 16.30
C PRO A 201 -7.23 17.12 15.92
N PHE A 202 -5.94 17.41 15.83
CA PHE A 202 -4.92 16.39 15.60
C PHE A 202 -4.54 15.71 16.91
N ASP A 203 -4.36 14.41 16.89
CA ASP A 203 -3.86 13.62 18.01
C ASP A 203 -2.39 13.22 17.77
N PRO A 204 -1.43 14.07 18.14
CA PRO A 204 -0.02 13.80 17.91
C PRO A 204 0.48 12.61 18.74
N VAL A 205 -0.10 12.40 19.93
CA VAL A 205 0.30 11.30 20.82
C VAL A 205 -0.11 9.96 20.19
N GLY A 206 -1.34 9.84 19.71
CA GLY A 206 -1.80 8.65 19.01
C GLY A 206 -0.97 8.36 17.75
N ALA A 207 -0.62 9.39 16.98
CA ALA A 207 0.23 9.25 15.80
C ALA A 207 1.64 8.76 16.14
N VAL A 208 2.26 9.30 17.19
CA VAL A 208 3.59 8.87 17.67
C VAL A 208 3.55 7.44 18.19
N LEU A 209 2.55 7.08 19.00
CA LEU A 209 2.41 5.73 19.55
C LEU A 209 2.15 4.69 18.43
N LEU A 210 1.34 5.02 17.43
CA LEU A 210 1.14 4.16 16.28
C LEU A 210 2.44 3.98 15.47
N THR A 211 3.17 5.07 15.23
CA THR A 211 4.47 5.02 14.54
C THR A 211 5.47 4.17 15.32
N ALA A 212 5.55 4.33 16.64
CA ALA A 212 6.40 3.52 17.49
C ALA A 212 6.03 2.03 17.45
N LEU A 213 4.73 1.71 17.49
CA LEU A 213 4.25 0.33 17.38
C LEU A 213 4.61 -0.27 16.01
N VAL A 214 4.34 0.42 14.91
CA VAL A 214 4.66 -0.05 13.55
C VAL A 214 6.16 -0.21 13.39
N THR A 215 6.95 0.73 13.89
CA THR A 215 8.42 0.65 13.88
C THR A 215 8.89 -0.59 14.63
N ALA A 216 8.44 -0.78 15.86
CA ALA A 216 8.80 -1.96 16.64
C ALA A 216 8.41 -3.26 15.94
N LEU A 217 7.20 -3.33 15.35
CA LEU A 217 6.76 -4.50 14.60
C LEU A 217 7.67 -4.80 13.40
N VAL A 218 8.03 -3.81 12.59
CA VAL A 218 8.91 -4.01 11.42
C VAL A 218 10.28 -4.55 11.80
N PHE A 219 10.77 -4.23 13.00
CA PHE A 219 12.04 -4.76 13.50
C PHE A 219 11.95 -6.19 14.11
N VAL A 220 10.74 -6.73 14.32
CA VAL A 220 10.55 -8.07 14.90
C VAL A 220 11.31 -9.17 14.15
N PRO A 221 11.29 -9.25 12.80
CA PRO A 221 12.05 -10.28 12.08
C PRO A 221 13.58 -10.20 12.26
N HIS A 222 14.10 -9.03 12.65
CA HIS A 222 15.53 -8.79 12.78
C HIS A 222 16.04 -8.96 14.22
N SER A 223 15.21 -8.65 15.22
CA SER A 223 15.57 -8.76 16.64
C SER A 223 14.33 -8.98 17.52
N TRP A 224 13.70 -10.15 17.38
CA TRP A 224 12.43 -10.46 18.04
C TRP A 224 12.39 -10.18 19.57
N PRO A 225 13.45 -10.40 20.40
CA PRO A 225 13.33 -10.15 21.82
C PRO A 225 13.16 -8.65 22.15
N VAL A 226 13.99 -7.80 21.53
CA VAL A 226 13.97 -6.35 21.78
C VAL A 226 12.77 -5.70 21.07
N ALA A 227 12.59 -6.00 19.80
CA ALA A 227 11.50 -5.42 19.02
C ALA A 227 10.13 -5.94 19.46
N GLY A 228 10.03 -7.22 19.86
CA GLY A 228 8.79 -7.78 20.40
C GLY A 228 8.39 -7.12 21.72
N THR A 229 9.33 -6.92 22.65
CA THR A 229 9.04 -6.19 23.90
C THR A 229 8.65 -4.73 23.64
N ALA A 230 9.35 -4.06 22.72
CA ALA A 230 9.00 -2.69 22.31
C ALA A 230 7.60 -2.61 21.66
N ALA A 231 7.25 -3.59 20.83
CA ALA A 231 5.92 -3.67 20.19
C ALA A 231 4.81 -3.88 21.23
N VAL A 232 5.03 -4.75 22.22
CA VAL A 232 4.08 -4.96 23.34
C VAL A 232 3.93 -3.68 24.16
N ALA A 233 5.03 -3.01 24.49
CA ALA A 233 5.01 -1.74 25.24
C ALA A 233 4.29 -0.64 24.46
N ALA A 234 4.64 -0.41 23.19
CA ALA A 234 4.01 0.60 22.36
C ALA A 234 2.52 0.30 22.11
N GLY A 235 2.17 -0.98 21.89
CA GLY A 235 0.78 -1.42 21.76
C GLY A 235 -0.02 -1.23 23.05
N GLY A 236 0.56 -1.52 24.20
CA GLY A 236 -0.04 -1.28 25.52
C GLY A 236 -0.28 0.21 25.77
N LEU A 237 0.70 1.08 25.49
CA LEU A 237 0.56 2.52 25.61
C LEU A 237 -0.48 3.08 24.64
N LEU A 238 -0.50 2.60 23.39
CA LEU A 238 -1.54 2.96 22.42
C LEU A 238 -2.93 2.53 22.91
N ALA A 239 -3.07 1.31 23.43
CA ALA A 239 -4.33 0.81 23.98
C ALA A 239 -4.82 1.64 25.18
N LEU A 240 -3.91 2.08 26.07
CA LEU A 240 -4.22 2.99 27.18
C LEU A 240 -4.65 4.37 26.67
N HIS A 241 -3.94 4.90 25.66
CA HIS A 241 -4.29 6.18 25.03
C HIS A 241 -5.68 6.13 24.38
N LEU A 242 -6.02 5.05 23.68
CA LEU A 242 -7.33 4.83 23.07
C LEU A 242 -8.48 4.66 24.09
N ARG A 243 -8.17 4.27 25.31
CA ARG A 243 -9.15 4.23 26.41
C ARG A 243 -9.49 5.63 26.93
N SER A 244 -8.51 6.52 26.93
CA SER A 244 -8.66 7.92 27.40
C SER A 244 -9.22 8.85 26.31
N ARG A 245 -8.86 8.62 25.04
CA ARG A 245 -9.35 9.40 23.88
C ARG A 245 -10.04 8.47 22.88
N ARG A 246 -11.39 8.46 22.92
CA ARG A 246 -12.21 7.58 22.05
C ARG A 246 -12.20 7.99 20.58
N ASP A 247 -12.01 9.27 20.29
CA ASP A 247 -12.04 9.89 18.96
C ASP A 247 -10.66 10.42 18.55
N GLY A 248 -9.60 9.72 18.94
CA GLY A 248 -8.21 10.06 18.59
C GLY A 248 -7.83 9.63 17.17
N PHE A 249 -6.52 9.65 16.89
CA PHE A 249 -5.91 9.28 15.60
C PHE A 249 -6.30 7.86 15.12
N VAL A 250 -6.51 6.94 16.07
CA VAL A 250 -7.12 5.62 15.84
C VAL A 250 -8.41 5.55 16.64
N PRO A 251 -9.60 5.64 16.02
CA PRO A 251 -10.87 5.55 16.74
C PRO A 251 -11.03 4.20 17.43
N ALA A 252 -11.39 4.22 18.71
CA ALA A 252 -11.57 3.01 19.51
C ALA A 252 -12.69 2.08 18.96
N SER A 253 -13.66 2.64 18.24
CA SER A 253 -14.73 1.89 17.56
C SER A 253 -14.19 0.94 16.51
N ILE A 254 -13.12 1.31 15.78
CA ILE A 254 -12.48 0.50 14.75
C ILE A 254 -11.75 -0.69 15.38
N VAL A 255 -10.94 -0.43 16.42
CA VAL A 255 -10.13 -1.47 17.09
C VAL A 255 -10.99 -2.47 17.87
N ARG A 256 -12.24 -2.11 18.21
CA ARG A 256 -13.18 -3.01 18.89
C ARG A 256 -14.07 -3.82 17.96
N ALA A 257 -14.04 -3.56 16.66
CA ALA A 257 -14.82 -4.29 15.67
C ALA A 257 -14.14 -5.64 15.33
N PRO A 258 -14.67 -6.81 15.73
CA PRO A 258 -13.97 -8.09 15.56
C PRO A 258 -13.79 -8.47 14.08
N VAL A 259 -14.74 -8.09 13.23
CA VAL A 259 -14.63 -8.31 11.78
C VAL A 259 -13.50 -7.46 11.19
N PHE A 260 -13.34 -6.21 11.65
CA PHE A 260 -12.23 -5.35 11.23
C PHE A 260 -10.88 -5.97 11.61
N LEU A 261 -10.72 -6.42 12.86
CA LEU A 261 -9.47 -7.03 13.33
C LEU A 261 -9.15 -8.31 12.57
N LEU A 262 -10.14 -9.18 12.36
CA LEU A 262 -9.97 -10.42 11.60
C LEU A 262 -9.54 -10.13 10.16
N THR A 263 -10.26 -9.26 9.46
CA THR A 263 -9.98 -8.96 8.05
C THR A 263 -8.66 -8.23 7.86
N SER A 264 -8.29 -7.34 8.77
CA SER A 264 -6.99 -6.64 8.74
C SER A 264 -5.82 -7.58 9.05
N GLY A 265 -5.98 -8.50 10.02
CA GLY A 265 -4.97 -9.51 10.32
C GLY A 265 -4.76 -10.50 9.17
N LEU A 266 -5.85 -10.94 8.52
CA LEU A 266 -5.76 -11.79 7.33
C LEU A 266 -5.14 -11.05 6.14
N ALA A 267 -5.45 -9.77 5.96
CA ALA A 267 -4.84 -8.95 4.92
C ALA A 267 -3.32 -8.79 5.12
N PHE A 268 -2.88 -8.57 6.37
CA PHE A 268 -1.46 -8.59 6.74
C PHE A 268 -0.80 -9.93 6.35
N LEU A 269 -1.41 -11.05 6.74
CA LEU A 269 -0.86 -12.39 6.44
C LEU A 269 -0.74 -12.65 4.94
N LEU A 270 -1.77 -12.33 4.17
CA LEU A 270 -1.77 -12.49 2.72
C LEU A 270 -0.72 -11.60 2.06
N ALA A 271 -0.57 -10.36 2.50
CA ALA A 271 0.46 -9.47 2.00
C ALA A 271 1.87 -10.00 2.32
N ALA A 272 2.13 -10.39 3.58
CA ALA A 272 3.42 -10.96 3.98
C ALA A 272 3.78 -12.20 3.15
N THR A 273 2.82 -13.09 2.93
CA THR A 273 3.02 -14.29 2.11
C THR A 273 3.33 -13.96 0.66
N ASN A 274 2.52 -13.10 0.03
CA ASN A 274 2.70 -12.75 -1.38
C ASN A 274 4.01 -12.00 -1.63
N PHE A 275 4.32 -10.99 -0.81
CA PHE A 275 5.56 -10.24 -0.97
C PHE A 275 6.78 -11.05 -0.55
N GLY A 276 6.66 -11.96 0.42
CA GLY A 276 7.69 -12.97 0.70
C GLY A 276 8.01 -13.82 -0.51
N MET A 277 6.99 -14.34 -1.20
CA MET A 277 7.15 -15.13 -2.43
C MET A 277 7.76 -14.29 -3.57
N ILE A 278 7.36 -13.04 -3.77
CA ILE A 278 7.93 -12.15 -4.80
C ILE A 278 9.45 -11.98 -4.61
N TYR A 279 9.93 -11.92 -3.38
CA TYR A 279 11.35 -11.75 -3.08
C TYR A 279 12.14 -13.06 -3.02
N LEU A 280 11.49 -14.17 -2.66
CA LEU A 280 12.13 -15.50 -2.62
C LEU A 280 12.21 -16.14 -4.00
N LEU A 281 11.20 -15.96 -4.83
CA LEU A 281 11.04 -16.64 -6.12
C LEU A 281 12.20 -16.38 -7.10
N PRO A 282 12.75 -15.16 -7.28
CA PRO A 282 13.89 -14.92 -8.16
C PRO A 282 15.09 -15.79 -7.83
N ALA A 283 15.45 -15.90 -6.55
CA ALA A 283 16.58 -16.70 -6.09
C ALA A 283 16.35 -18.21 -6.37
N LEU A 284 15.13 -18.71 -6.14
CA LEU A 284 14.76 -20.09 -6.41
C LEU A 284 14.79 -20.41 -7.91
N LEU A 285 14.28 -19.52 -8.75
CA LEU A 285 14.27 -19.71 -10.20
C LEU A 285 15.69 -19.68 -10.79
N ALA A 286 16.51 -18.71 -10.39
CA ALA A 286 17.89 -18.59 -10.83
C ALA A 286 18.72 -19.85 -10.47
N GLY A 287 18.50 -20.39 -9.25
CA GLY A 287 19.22 -21.60 -8.79
C GLY A 287 18.79 -22.91 -9.47
N GLN A 288 17.58 -22.97 -10.06
CA GLN A 288 17.05 -24.20 -10.66
C GLN A 288 17.15 -24.25 -12.19
N ALA A 289 17.22 -23.11 -12.87
CA ALA A 289 17.05 -23.03 -14.32
C ALA A 289 18.15 -22.26 -15.06
N ASP A 290 19.18 -21.77 -14.36
CA ASP A 290 20.23 -20.91 -14.90
C ASP A 290 19.69 -19.69 -15.68
N TRP A 291 18.55 -19.17 -15.25
CA TRP A 291 17.87 -18.04 -15.89
C TRP A 291 18.58 -16.72 -15.57
N THR A 292 18.66 -15.85 -16.56
CA THR A 292 19.06 -14.45 -16.34
C THR A 292 17.99 -13.69 -15.57
N SER A 293 18.36 -12.56 -14.95
CA SER A 293 17.40 -11.68 -14.24
C SER A 293 16.22 -11.28 -15.13
N GLY A 294 16.48 -10.89 -16.39
CA GLY A 294 15.44 -10.55 -17.36
C GLY A 294 14.48 -11.73 -17.67
N GLN A 295 14.99 -12.95 -17.78
CA GLN A 295 14.15 -14.15 -17.97
C GLN A 295 13.29 -14.42 -16.75
N VAL A 296 13.86 -14.28 -15.55
CA VAL A 296 13.13 -14.39 -14.28
C VAL A 296 12.04 -13.31 -14.19
N GLY A 297 12.38 -12.06 -14.51
CA GLY A 297 11.43 -10.93 -14.52
C GLY A 297 10.27 -11.16 -15.49
N ALA A 298 10.56 -11.61 -16.71
CA ALA A 298 9.54 -11.96 -17.70
C ALA A 298 8.65 -13.13 -17.25
N ALA A 299 9.25 -14.15 -16.62
CA ALA A 299 8.51 -15.30 -16.11
C ALA A 299 7.58 -14.94 -14.94
N ILE A 300 8.01 -14.07 -14.02
CA ILE A 300 7.22 -13.64 -12.86
C ILE A 300 6.06 -12.72 -13.27
N LEU A 301 6.16 -12.05 -14.42
CA LEU A 301 5.15 -11.11 -14.90
C LEU A 301 3.74 -11.75 -14.98
N TRP A 302 3.61 -12.93 -15.59
CA TRP A 302 2.30 -13.55 -15.79
C TRP A 302 1.61 -13.95 -14.46
N PRO A 303 2.29 -14.55 -13.44
CA PRO A 303 1.65 -14.85 -12.17
C PRO A 303 1.13 -13.60 -11.45
N LEU A 304 1.89 -12.51 -11.48
CA LEU A 304 1.49 -11.25 -10.86
C LEU A 304 0.33 -10.60 -11.60
N MET A 305 0.39 -10.57 -12.95
CA MET A 305 -0.71 -10.09 -13.79
C MET A 305 -1.97 -10.92 -13.63
N PHE A 306 -1.85 -12.26 -13.60
CA PHE A 306 -2.95 -13.17 -13.34
C PHE A 306 -3.59 -12.87 -11.99
N GLY A 307 -2.79 -12.77 -10.92
CA GLY A 307 -3.28 -12.43 -9.58
C GLY A 307 -4.06 -11.11 -9.55
N GLY A 308 -3.51 -10.07 -10.18
CA GLY A 308 -4.15 -8.76 -10.28
C GLY A 308 -5.45 -8.81 -11.08
N LEU A 309 -5.43 -9.33 -12.31
CA LEU A 309 -6.59 -9.33 -13.21
C LEU A 309 -7.70 -10.28 -12.74
N ALA A 310 -7.36 -11.51 -12.36
CA ALA A 310 -8.34 -12.49 -11.92
C ALA A 310 -8.99 -12.09 -10.58
N SER A 311 -8.32 -11.28 -9.76
CA SER A 311 -8.87 -10.81 -8.48
C SER A 311 -10.20 -10.05 -8.65
N TYR A 312 -10.40 -9.31 -9.75
CA TYR A 312 -11.67 -8.61 -10.01
C TYR A 312 -12.84 -9.58 -10.10
N GLY A 313 -12.67 -10.68 -10.86
CA GLY A 313 -13.69 -11.72 -10.98
C GLY A 313 -13.95 -12.43 -9.65
N VAL A 314 -12.89 -12.74 -8.90
CA VAL A 314 -12.99 -13.42 -7.60
C VAL A 314 -13.64 -12.52 -6.56
N ILE A 315 -13.29 -11.22 -6.49
CA ILE A 315 -13.94 -10.25 -5.60
C ILE A 315 -15.44 -10.14 -5.91
N ALA A 316 -15.80 -10.03 -7.20
CA ALA A 316 -17.19 -9.96 -7.62
C ALA A 316 -17.97 -11.25 -7.26
N ALA A 317 -17.40 -12.42 -7.51
CA ALA A 317 -17.99 -13.71 -7.17
C ALA A 317 -18.17 -13.91 -5.65
N THR A 318 -17.24 -13.38 -4.85
CA THR A 318 -17.27 -13.50 -3.39
C THR A 318 -17.95 -12.34 -2.67
N ALA A 319 -18.48 -11.35 -3.40
CA ALA A 319 -19.05 -10.11 -2.82
C ALA A 319 -20.17 -10.41 -1.81
N LYS A 320 -21.04 -11.40 -2.09
CA LYS A 320 -22.15 -11.83 -1.23
C LYS A 320 -21.79 -12.97 -0.26
N ALA A 321 -20.57 -13.50 -0.33
CA ALA A 321 -20.16 -14.60 0.53
C ALA A 321 -19.98 -14.13 2.00
N PRO A 322 -20.32 -14.96 2.98
CA PRO A 322 -20.13 -14.63 4.39
C PRO A 322 -18.64 -14.47 4.72
N VAL A 323 -18.34 -13.64 5.72
CA VAL A 323 -16.94 -13.33 6.14
C VAL A 323 -16.15 -14.59 6.41
N LYS A 324 -16.76 -15.61 7.06
CA LYS A 324 -16.11 -16.89 7.38
C LYS A 324 -15.66 -17.65 6.12
N ALA A 325 -16.45 -17.61 5.06
CA ALA A 325 -16.10 -18.30 3.80
C ALA A 325 -14.90 -17.67 3.13
N VAL A 326 -14.85 -16.33 3.02
CA VAL A 326 -13.72 -15.63 2.43
C VAL A 326 -12.46 -15.66 3.33
N ALA A 327 -12.68 -15.67 4.66
CA ALA A 327 -11.58 -15.84 5.63
C ALA A 327 -10.93 -17.23 5.59
N GLY A 328 -11.62 -18.25 5.10
CA GLY A 328 -11.05 -19.56 4.81
C GLY A 328 -10.47 -19.66 3.39
N LEU A 329 -11.17 -19.09 2.40
CA LEU A 329 -10.82 -19.22 0.98
C LEU A 329 -9.45 -18.62 0.65
N PHE A 330 -9.22 -17.34 0.98
CA PHE A 330 -8.01 -16.65 0.55
C PHE A 330 -6.76 -17.11 1.30
N PRO A 331 -6.76 -17.27 2.63
CA PRO A 331 -5.63 -17.91 3.31
C PRO A 331 -5.39 -19.36 2.87
N GLY A 332 -6.46 -20.13 2.60
CA GLY A 332 -6.34 -21.47 2.06
C GLY A 332 -5.66 -21.49 0.68
N LEU A 333 -6.01 -20.56 -0.21
CA LEU A 333 -5.38 -20.39 -1.52
C LEU A 333 -3.90 -19.98 -1.39
N ALA A 334 -3.58 -19.07 -0.48
CA ALA A 334 -2.19 -18.69 -0.20
C ALA A 334 -1.39 -19.85 0.38
N ALA A 335 -1.96 -20.61 1.32
CA ALA A 335 -1.35 -21.80 1.89
C ALA A 335 -1.10 -22.90 0.84
N ALA A 336 -2.03 -23.09 -0.11
CA ALA A 336 -1.86 -24.00 -1.23
C ALA A 336 -0.69 -23.57 -2.12
N GLY A 337 -0.55 -22.25 -2.41
CA GLY A 337 0.58 -21.72 -3.16
C GLY A 337 1.92 -21.98 -2.45
N VAL A 338 2.03 -21.64 -1.16
CA VAL A 338 3.24 -21.92 -0.36
C VAL A 338 3.51 -23.42 -0.30
N GLY A 339 2.48 -24.24 -0.06
CA GLY A 339 2.60 -25.70 -0.02
C GLY A 339 3.17 -26.28 -1.33
N LEU A 340 2.70 -25.80 -2.49
CA LEU A 340 3.25 -26.19 -3.79
C LEU A 340 4.74 -25.83 -3.92
N ALA A 341 5.14 -24.63 -3.50
CA ALA A 341 6.53 -24.22 -3.53
C ALA A 341 7.43 -25.07 -2.59
N CYS A 342 6.88 -25.57 -1.48
CA CYS A 342 7.59 -26.50 -0.59
C CYS A 342 7.70 -27.92 -1.16
N LEU A 343 6.75 -28.34 -1.99
CA LEU A 343 6.72 -29.71 -2.55
C LEU A 343 7.58 -29.86 -3.80
N SER A 344 7.79 -28.82 -4.58
CA SER A 344 8.58 -28.88 -5.81
C SER A 344 9.20 -27.53 -6.15
N LEU A 345 10.49 -27.55 -6.45
CA LEU A 345 11.25 -26.39 -6.90
C LEU A 345 11.27 -26.23 -8.43
N SER A 346 10.47 -27.03 -9.19
CA SER A 346 10.43 -26.85 -10.65
C SER A 346 9.90 -25.44 -10.99
N PRO A 347 10.47 -24.75 -12.00
CA PRO A 347 10.06 -23.39 -12.35
C PRO A 347 8.55 -23.23 -12.60
N ALA A 348 7.93 -24.20 -13.26
CA ALA A 348 6.49 -24.20 -13.53
C ALA A 348 5.66 -24.22 -12.24
N VAL A 349 6.02 -25.07 -11.27
CA VAL A 349 5.32 -25.17 -9.98
C VAL A 349 5.52 -23.91 -9.16
N LEU A 350 6.73 -23.35 -9.13
CA LEU A 350 7.04 -22.09 -8.44
C LEU A 350 6.23 -20.92 -9.02
N LEU A 351 6.10 -20.82 -10.33
CA LEU A 351 5.30 -19.79 -10.98
C LEU A 351 3.79 -19.95 -10.69
N ILE A 352 3.28 -21.19 -10.66
CA ILE A 352 1.89 -21.47 -10.26
C ILE A 352 1.69 -21.10 -8.79
N ALA A 353 2.64 -21.43 -7.92
CA ALA A 353 2.62 -21.06 -6.50
C ALA A 353 2.53 -19.53 -6.33
N GLN A 354 3.32 -18.75 -7.09
CA GLN A 354 3.25 -17.30 -7.12
C GLN A 354 1.90 -16.82 -7.63
N ALA A 355 1.32 -17.42 -8.65
CA ALA A 355 0.01 -17.04 -9.18
C ALA A 355 -1.10 -17.21 -8.12
N LEU A 356 -1.06 -18.31 -7.36
CA LEU A 356 -2.01 -18.58 -6.28
C LEU A 356 -1.86 -17.57 -5.12
N THR A 357 -0.64 -17.28 -4.68
CA THR A 357 -0.39 -16.31 -3.61
C THR A 357 -0.75 -14.89 -4.04
N SER A 358 -0.46 -14.49 -5.28
CA SER A 358 -0.85 -13.20 -5.84
C SER A 358 -2.35 -13.06 -5.97
N LEU A 359 -3.04 -14.09 -6.45
CA LEU A 359 -4.51 -14.09 -6.53
C LEU A 359 -5.15 -13.99 -5.14
N ALA A 360 -4.62 -14.75 -4.17
CA ALA A 360 -5.10 -14.71 -2.79
C ALA A 360 -4.92 -13.33 -2.17
N ALA A 361 -3.74 -12.72 -2.33
CA ALA A 361 -3.43 -11.41 -1.75
C ALA A 361 -4.25 -10.29 -2.39
N ALA A 362 -4.31 -10.22 -3.73
CA ALA A 362 -5.06 -9.19 -4.44
C ALA A 362 -6.58 -9.30 -4.18
N SER A 363 -7.14 -10.53 -4.25
CA SER A 363 -8.56 -10.78 -3.96
C SER A 363 -8.87 -10.52 -2.49
N GLY A 364 -8.01 -10.97 -1.58
CA GLY A 364 -8.14 -10.79 -0.14
C GLY A 364 -8.10 -9.31 0.25
N GLN A 365 -7.18 -8.52 -0.32
CA GLN A 365 -7.09 -7.09 -0.08
C GLN A 365 -8.43 -6.40 -0.39
N GLY A 366 -8.98 -6.60 -1.58
CA GLY A 366 -10.24 -5.95 -1.97
C GLY A 366 -11.44 -6.46 -1.18
N ALA A 367 -11.58 -7.78 -1.04
CA ALA A 367 -12.70 -8.40 -0.35
C ALA A 367 -12.72 -8.11 1.16
N PHE A 368 -11.55 -8.10 1.81
CA PHE A 368 -11.44 -7.78 3.24
C PHE A 368 -11.57 -6.29 3.51
N ALA A 369 -11.04 -5.42 2.64
CA ALA A 369 -11.20 -3.98 2.74
C ALA A 369 -12.67 -3.56 2.77
N ALA A 370 -13.47 -4.10 1.83
CA ALA A 370 -14.91 -3.82 1.80
C ALA A 370 -15.63 -4.26 3.09
N ARG A 371 -15.27 -5.40 3.66
CA ARG A 371 -15.85 -5.92 4.90
C ARG A 371 -15.37 -5.17 6.14
N ALA A 372 -14.10 -4.75 6.14
CA ALA A 372 -13.54 -3.91 7.19
C ALA A 372 -14.27 -2.56 7.27
N ALA A 373 -14.50 -1.93 6.10
CA ALA A 373 -15.24 -0.67 6.03
C ALA A 373 -16.72 -0.82 6.47
N ALA A 374 -17.38 -1.93 6.09
CA ALA A 374 -18.75 -2.20 6.47
C ALA A 374 -18.92 -2.61 7.96
N ALA A 375 -17.83 -2.95 8.65
CA ALA A 375 -17.87 -3.39 10.05
C ALA A 375 -17.77 -2.25 11.07
N VAL A 376 -17.61 -1.00 10.60
CA VAL A 376 -17.44 0.18 11.46
C VAL A 376 -18.64 1.12 11.34
N PRO A 377 -18.87 2.00 12.33
CA PRO A 377 -19.98 2.96 12.29
C PRO A 377 -19.91 3.91 11.10
N ASP A 378 -21.07 4.43 10.67
CA ASP A 378 -21.20 5.42 9.62
C ASP A 378 -20.28 6.62 9.89
N GLY A 379 -19.56 7.07 8.86
CA GLY A 379 -18.57 8.15 8.95
C GLY A 379 -17.14 7.71 9.33
N ALA A 380 -16.93 6.51 9.89
CA ALA A 380 -15.59 5.99 10.21
C ALA A 380 -14.95 5.16 9.09
N GLY A 381 -15.66 4.94 7.97
CA GLY A 381 -15.21 4.06 6.87
C GLY A 381 -13.88 4.47 6.24
N SER A 382 -13.63 5.76 6.02
CA SER A 382 -12.36 6.26 5.45
C SER A 382 -11.18 6.01 6.39
N THR A 383 -11.36 6.23 7.69
CA THR A 383 -10.33 5.96 8.71
C THR A 383 -10.07 4.45 8.84
N ALA A 384 -11.14 3.63 8.81
CA ALA A 384 -11.01 2.18 8.83
C ALA A 384 -10.24 1.66 7.60
N MET A 385 -10.49 2.23 6.42
CA MET A 385 -9.73 1.90 5.20
C MET A 385 -8.25 2.25 5.34
N GLY A 386 -7.92 3.41 5.94
CA GLY A 386 -6.54 3.80 6.22
C GLY A 386 -5.83 2.81 7.16
N GLN A 387 -6.50 2.41 8.24
CA GLN A 387 -5.96 1.44 9.21
C GLN A 387 -5.87 0.02 8.63
N PHE A 388 -6.84 -0.39 7.81
CA PHE A 388 -6.78 -1.66 7.07
C PHE A 388 -5.59 -1.68 6.11
N ASN A 389 -5.41 -0.61 5.34
CA ASN A 389 -4.30 -0.49 4.40
C ASN A 389 -2.93 -0.45 5.11
N LEU A 390 -2.85 0.18 6.29
CA LEU A 390 -1.68 0.11 7.17
C LEU A 390 -1.32 -1.35 7.49
N CYS A 391 -2.30 -2.18 7.89
CA CYS A 391 -2.06 -3.59 8.20
C CYS A 391 -1.57 -4.37 6.97
N TYR A 392 -2.18 -4.14 5.81
CA TYR A 392 -1.76 -4.77 4.55
C TYR A 392 -0.32 -4.38 4.17
N LEU A 393 0.02 -3.10 4.22
CA LEU A 393 1.34 -2.58 3.87
C LEU A 393 2.41 -2.99 4.89
N LEU A 394 2.05 -3.13 6.16
CA LEU A 394 2.92 -3.72 7.17
C LEU A 394 3.26 -5.17 6.80
N GLY A 395 2.29 -5.97 6.36
CA GLY A 395 2.53 -7.31 5.82
C GLY A 395 3.48 -7.29 4.62
N ALA A 396 3.32 -6.33 3.72
CA ALA A 396 4.21 -6.15 2.58
C ALA A 396 5.66 -5.82 2.99
N ALA A 397 5.86 -5.10 4.09
CA ALA A 397 7.18 -4.83 4.65
C ALA A 397 7.82 -6.07 5.32
N PHE A 398 7.00 -6.94 5.92
CA PHE A 398 7.46 -8.19 6.53
C PHE A 398 7.89 -9.25 5.50
N GLY A 399 7.21 -9.31 4.36
CA GLY A 399 7.44 -10.32 3.32
C GLY A 399 8.91 -10.45 2.91
N PRO A 400 9.56 -9.37 2.45
CA PRO A 400 10.97 -9.37 2.06
C PRO A 400 11.92 -9.76 3.20
N ALA A 401 11.64 -9.32 4.43
CA ALA A 401 12.46 -9.67 5.59
C ALA A 401 12.39 -11.18 5.92
N ILE A 402 11.20 -11.78 5.82
CA ILE A 402 11.00 -13.23 5.97
C ILE A 402 11.72 -13.97 4.85
N ALA A 403 11.58 -13.52 3.60
CA ALA A 403 12.25 -14.11 2.45
C ALA A 403 13.77 -14.09 2.60
N ALA A 404 14.35 -12.97 3.04
CA ALA A 404 15.78 -12.86 3.31
C ALA A 404 16.25 -13.81 4.43
N ALA A 405 15.46 -13.99 5.49
CA ALA A 405 15.78 -14.92 6.57
C ALA A 405 15.68 -16.39 6.14
N LEU A 406 14.89 -16.71 5.13
CA LEU A 406 14.77 -18.09 4.57
C LEU A 406 15.84 -18.38 3.51
N ALA A 407 16.38 -17.34 2.88
CA ALA A 407 17.41 -17.49 1.84
C ALA A 407 18.85 -17.49 2.40
N GLY A 408 19.06 -17.03 3.63
CA GLY A 408 20.38 -17.01 4.32
C GLY A 408 20.55 -18.16 5.24
#